data_ca2276692fe27e2d802de2efb20fc4bd
#
_entry.id   ca2276692fe27e2d802de2efb20fc4bd
#
_cell.length_a   1.000
_cell.length_b   1.000
_cell.length_c   1.000
_cell.angle_alpha   90.00
_cell.angle_beta   90.00
_cell.angle_gamma   90.00
#
_symmetry.space_group_name_H-M   'P 1'
#
loop_
_entity.id
_entity.type
_entity.pdbx_description
1 polymer ?
#
loop_
_entity_poly.entity_id
_entity_poly.type
_entity_poly.pdbx_seq_one_letter_code
_entity_poly.pdbx_strand_id
1 'polypeptide(L)'
;PRLFVYHAESLTTPEPGRSILGKQFSHMERRLYAIIMQPAMVLTWATGAGMLLLLPAYLRESWLWLKVFLIVLLTVYHLFCQQTIARFELGTVSRSGEWYRVFNEGPTVVLVLAAALVLFKGGIKLSALGVLLACTLLVIVVGFRAYAAFRRRRGEMVDSAQGAG
;
A
#
# COMPACT_ATOMS: atom_id res chain seq x y z
N PRO A 1 1.19 -5.43 1.32
CA PRO A 1 1.81 -4.47 2.26
C PRO A 1 1.23 -4.57 3.68
N ARG A 2 -0.09 -4.80 3.84
CA ARG A 2 -0.73 -4.90 5.15
C ARG A 2 -0.16 -6.03 6.03
N LEU A 3 0.30 -7.12 5.42
CA LEU A 3 0.99 -8.20 6.14
C LEU A 3 2.28 -7.74 6.79
N PHE A 4 3.02 -6.79 6.20
CA PHE A 4 4.25 -6.24 6.79
C PHE A 4 4.02 -5.59 8.16
N VAL A 5 2.82 -5.02 8.38
CA VAL A 5 2.45 -4.46 9.69
C VAL A 5 2.41 -5.57 10.74
N TYR A 6 1.67 -6.64 10.44
CA TYR A 6 1.52 -7.77 11.36
C TYR A 6 2.84 -8.52 11.56
N HIS A 7 3.63 -8.66 10.50
CA HIS A 7 4.94 -9.29 10.60
C HIS A 7 5.88 -8.45 11.48
N ALA A 8 5.94 -7.14 11.29
CA ALA A 8 6.75 -6.25 12.14
C ALA A 8 6.28 -6.25 13.60
N GLU A 9 4.96 -6.30 13.83
CA GLU A 9 4.40 -6.40 15.19
C GLU A 9 4.69 -7.77 15.83
N SER A 10 4.72 -8.86 15.06
CA SER A 10 5.04 -10.19 15.58
C SER A 10 6.48 -10.32 16.10
N LEU A 11 7.40 -9.47 15.61
CA LEU A 11 8.79 -9.46 16.08
C LEU A 11 8.94 -9.02 17.55
N THR A 12 7.93 -8.35 18.11
CA THR A 12 7.88 -7.95 19.53
C THR A 12 7.27 -9.02 20.42
N THR A 13 6.75 -10.12 19.85
CA THR A 13 6.14 -11.21 20.61
C THR A 13 7.23 -12.08 21.23
N PRO A 14 7.04 -12.60 22.49
CA PRO A 14 7.96 -13.54 23.12
C PRO A 14 8.06 -14.88 22.34
N GLU A 15 9.20 -15.55 22.47
CA GLU A 15 9.33 -16.94 21.97
C GLU A 15 8.46 -17.92 22.78
N PRO A 16 7.89 -18.97 22.16
CA PRO A 16 8.09 -19.43 20.76
C PRO A 16 7.16 -18.77 19.74
N GLY A 17 6.25 -17.90 20.15
CA GLY A 17 5.26 -17.26 19.27
C GLY A 17 5.91 -16.46 18.14
N ARG A 18 7.00 -15.75 18.42
CA ARG A 18 7.73 -14.94 17.45
C ARG A 18 8.23 -15.76 16.27
N SER A 19 8.87 -16.90 16.52
CA SER A 19 9.42 -17.76 15.45
C SER A 19 8.33 -18.44 14.61
N ILE A 20 7.22 -18.83 15.23
CA ILE A 20 6.08 -19.44 14.55
C ILE A 20 5.38 -18.41 13.63
N LEU A 21 5.05 -17.24 14.19
CA LEU A 21 4.38 -16.18 13.44
C LEU A 21 5.26 -15.62 12.32
N GLY A 22 6.55 -15.44 12.56
CA GLY A 22 7.50 -14.96 11.55
C GLY A 22 7.55 -15.88 10.34
N LYS A 23 7.68 -17.19 10.53
CA LYS A 23 7.65 -18.18 9.43
C LYS A 23 6.33 -18.16 8.67
N GLN A 24 5.20 -18.07 9.38
CA GLN A 24 3.88 -18.02 8.77
C GLN A 24 3.71 -16.75 7.92
N PHE A 25 4.05 -15.57 8.44
CA PHE A 25 3.95 -14.32 7.69
C PHE A 25 4.88 -14.30 6.47
N SER A 26 6.12 -14.74 6.59
CA SER A 26 7.05 -14.84 5.44
C SER A 26 6.47 -15.71 4.33
N HIS A 27 5.88 -16.85 4.67
CA HIS A 27 5.24 -17.73 3.68
C HIS A 27 4.04 -17.05 3.00
N MET A 28 3.18 -16.37 3.77
CA MET A 28 2.01 -15.66 3.24
C MET A 28 2.43 -14.48 2.35
N GLU A 29 3.43 -13.71 2.74
CA GLU A 29 3.96 -12.57 1.98
C GLU A 29 4.52 -13.01 0.64
N ARG A 30 5.33 -14.07 0.63
CA ARG A 30 5.88 -14.64 -0.61
C ARG A 30 4.80 -15.13 -1.57
N ARG A 31 3.80 -15.86 -1.06
CA ARG A 31 2.69 -16.35 -1.88
C ARG A 31 1.85 -15.19 -2.44
N LEU A 32 1.51 -14.21 -1.63
CA LEU A 32 0.77 -13.04 -2.06
C LEU A 32 1.51 -12.27 -3.15
N TYR A 33 2.82 -12.10 -2.97
CA TYR A 33 3.66 -11.44 -3.94
C TYR A 33 3.71 -12.21 -5.28
N ALA A 34 4.03 -13.50 -5.24
CA ALA A 34 4.22 -14.31 -6.44
C ALA A 34 2.93 -14.59 -7.20
N ILE A 35 1.80 -14.84 -6.49
CA ILE A 35 0.54 -15.28 -7.11
C ILE A 35 -0.34 -14.09 -7.50
N ILE A 36 -0.26 -12.97 -6.79
CA ILE A 36 -1.17 -11.84 -7.01
C ILE A 36 -0.41 -10.60 -7.49
N MET A 37 0.57 -10.14 -6.73
CA MET A 37 1.20 -8.84 -7.00
C MET A 37 2.02 -8.84 -8.29
N GLN A 38 2.83 -9.86 -8.51
CA GLN A 38 3.71 -9.93 -9.68
C GLN A 38 2.93 -10.14 -10.99
N PRO A 39 1.96 -11.08 -11.09
CA PRO A 39 1.13 -11.21 -12.28
C PRO A 39 0.29 -9.94 -12.56
N ALA A 40 -0.26 -9.30 -11.53
CA ALA A 40 -1.01 -8.06 -11.69
C ALA A 40 -0.15 -6.92 -12.25
N MET A 41 1.10 -6.78 -11.82
CA MET A 41 2.05 -5.81 -12.36
C MET A 41 2.33 -6.08 -13.84
N VAL A 42 2.64 -7.34 -14.21
CA VAL A 42 2.90 -7.73 -15.60
C VAL A 42 1.67 -7.46 -16.48
N LEU A 43 0.48 -7.85 -15.99
CA LEU A 43 -0.77 -7.62 -16.74
C LEU A 43 -1.05 -6.13 -16.91
N THR A 44 -0.78 -5.29 -15.92
CA THR A 44 -0.94 -3.83 -16.02
C THR A 44 -0.05 -3.25 -17.12
N TRP A 45 1.21 -3.64 -17.18
CA TRP A 45 2.13 -3.20 -18.23
C TRP A 45 1.74 -3.75 -19.61
N ALA A 46 1.40 -5.03 -19.70
CA ALA A 46 1.00 -5.67 -20.96
C ALA A 46 -0.26 -5.04 -21.55
N THR A 47 -1.30 -4.84 -20.73
CA THR A 47 -2.55 -4.21 -21.18
C THR A 47 -2.36 -2.73 -21.51
N GLY A 48 -1.54 -2.01 -20.74
CA GLY A 48 -1.19 -0.62 -21.02
C GLY A 48 -0.45 -0.47 -22.33
N ALA A 49 0.57 -1.29 -22.58
CA ALA A 49 1.32 -1.31 -23.83
C ALA A 49 0.42 -1.73 -25.03
N GLY A 50 -0.40 -2.78 -24.84
CA GLY A 50 -1.35 -3.23 -25.86
C GLY A 50 -2.33 -2.12 -26.26
N MET A 51 -2.85 -1.36 -25.29
CA MET A 51 -3.74 -0.23 -25.58
C MET A 51 -3.03 0.86 -26.39
N LEU A 52 -1.76 1.15 -26.12
CA LEU A 52 -1.00 2.16 -26.86
C LEU A 52 -0.66 1.71 -28.29
N LEU A 53 -0.44 0.42 -28.50
CA LEU A 53 -0.24 -0.14 -29.85
C LEU A 53 -1.52 -0.04 -30.70
N LEU A 54 -2.69 -0.26 -30.09
CA LEU A 54 -3.99 -0.17 -30.78
C LEU A 54 -4.44 1.28 -31.00
N LEU A 55 -4.10 2.19 -30.10
CA LEU A 55 -4.56 3.57 -30.10
C LEU A 55 -3.38 4.54 -29.89
N PRO A 56 -2.45 4.64 -30.87
CA PRO A 56 -1.24 5.46 -30.74
C PRO A 56 -1.51 6.97 -30.60
N ALA A 57 -2.72 7.42 -30.95
CA ALA A 57 -3.14 8.81 -30.76
C ALA A 57 -3.06 9.27 -29.30
N TYR A 58 -3.21 8.36 -28.35
CA TYR A 58 -3.09 8.69 -26.90
C TYR A 58 -1.69 9.15 -26.50
N LEU A 59 -0.63 8.80 -27.25
CA LEU A 59 0.72 9.26 -26.98
C LEU A 59 0.87 10.80 -27.04
N ARG A 60 -0.06 11.50 -27.71
CA ARG A 60 -0.09 12.97 -27.78
C ARG A 60 -0.80 13.62 -26.60
N GLU A 61 -1.44 12.85 -25.76
CA GLU A 61 -2.25 13.32 -24.65
C GLU A 61 -1.42 13.49 -23.36
N SER A 62 -1.42 14.67 -22.79
CA SER A 62 -0.63 14.97 -21.57
C SER A 62 -1.03 14.14 -20.36
N TRP A 63 -2.33 13.80 -20.23
CA TRP A 63 -2.82 12.99 -19.13
C TRP A 63 -2.25 11.57 -19.14
N LEU A 64 -1.92 11.04 -20.33
CA LEU A 64 -1.31 9.72 -20.44
C LEU A 64 0.07 9.68 -19.79
N TRP A 65 0.91 10.67 -20.02
CA TRP A 65 2.25 10.72 -19.47
C TRP A 65 2.23 10.81 -17.95
N LEU A 66 1.27 11.56 -17.39
CA LEU A 66 1.07 11.60 -15.93
C LEU A 66 0.62 10.23 -15.40
N LYS A 67 -0.26 9.52 -16.12
CA LYS A 67 -0.66 8.15 -15.75
C LYS A 67 0.52 7.18 -15.83
N VAL A 68 1.34 7.25 -16.88
CA VAL A 68 2.55 6.43 -17.00
C VAL A 68 3.50 6.69 -15.84
N PHE A 69 3.70 7.96 -15.46
CA PHE A 69 4.49 8.32 -14.28
C PHE A 69 3.95 7.65 -13.00
N LEU A 70 2.63 7.66 -12.77
CA LEU A 70 2.02 7.01 -11.61
C LEU A 70 2.23 5.49 -11.64
N ILE A 71 2.18 4.85 -12.81
CA ILE A 71 2.42 3.40 -12.97
C ILE A 71 3.89 3.08 -12.70
N VAL A 72 4.83 3.91 -13.15
CA VAL A 72 6.26 3.77 -12.83
C VAL A 72 6.48 3.88 -11.33
N LEU A 73 5.85 4.86 -10.67
CA LEU A 73 5.92 5.02 -9.22
C LEU A 73 5.38 3.78 -8.50
N LEU A 74 4.26 3.22 -8.98
CA LEU A 74 3.70 1.99 -8.43
C LEU A 74 4.62 0.78 -8.67
N THR A 75 5.34 0.75 -9.78
CA THR A 75 6.34 -0.29 -10.06
C THR A 75 7.52 -0.19 -9.09
N VAL A 76 8.02 1.01 -8.83
CA VAL A 76 9.07 1.23 -7.80
C VAL A 76 8.57 0.77 -6.42
N TYR A 77 7.34 1.11 -6.06
CA TYR A 77 6.70 0.63 -4.84
C TYR A 77 6.64 -0.91 -4.79
N HIS A 78 6.30 -1.56 -5.90
CA HIS A 78 6.25 -3.02 -6.02
C HIS A 78 7.64 -3.66 -5.78
N LEU A 79 8.70 -3.09 -6.38
CA LEU A 79 10.07 -3.54 -6.15
C LEU A 79 10.52 -3.35 -4.70
N PHE A 80 10.06 -2.25 -4.06
CA PHE A 80 10.31 -2.03 -2.63
C PHE A 80 9.61 -3.08 -1.77
N CYS A 81 8.38 -3.49 -2.10
CA CYS A 81 7.71 -4.60 -1.43
C CYS A 81 8.51 -5.90 -1.53
N GLN A 82 9.06 -6.20 -2.71
CA GLN A 82 9.91 -7.37 -2.91
C GLN A 82 11.14 -7.36 -2.01
N GLN A 83 11.86 -6.23 -1.97
CA GLN A 83 13.02 -6.07 -1.08
C GLN A 83 12.64 -6.19 0.40
N THR A 84 11.46 -5.70 0.76
CA THR A 84 10.96 -5.78 2.14
C THR A 84 10.70 -7.22 2.55
N ILE A 85 10.11 -8.05 1.67
CA ILE A 85 9.90 -9.49 1.91
C ILE A 85 11.25 -10.17 2.16
N ALA A 86 12.25 -9.91 1.30
CA ALA A 86 13.58 -10.47 1.47
C ALA A 86 14.23 -10.07 2.80
N ARG A 87 14.03 -8.81 3.24
CA ARG A 87 14.54 -8.35 4.54
C ARG A 87 13.86 -9.02 5.73
N PHE A 88 12.55 -9.27 5.65
CA PHE A 88 11.83 -10.02 6.69
C PHE A 88 12.35 -11.46 6.78
N GLU A 89 12.60 -12.13 5.65
CA GLU A 89 13.17 -13.49 5.60
C GLU A 89 14.57 -13.55 6.23
N LEU A 90 15.38 -12.50 6.06
CA LEU A 90 16.72 -12.39 6.65
C LEU A 90 16.72 -11.90 8.10
N GLY A 91 15.56 -11.56 8.67
CA GLY A 91 15.46 -10.99 10.01
C GLY A 91 16.04 -9.58 10.17
N THR A 92 16.30 -8.86 9.05
CA THR A 92 16.98 -7.56 9.02
C THR A 92 15.98 -6.38 8.95
N VAL A 93 14.85 -6.50 9.62
CA VAL A 93 13.81 -5.47 9.58
C VAL A 93 14.15 -4.32 10.52
N SER A 94 14.20 -3.10 9.97
CA SER A 94 14.54 -1.88 10.69
C SER A 94 13.38 -0.89 10.85
N ARG A 95 12.21 -1.16 10.26
CA ARG A 95 11.08 -0.24 10.23
C ARG A 95 9.99 -0.68 11.20
N SER A 96 9.32 0.30 11.84
CA SER A 96 8.20 0.06 12.75
C SER A 96 6.92 -0.36 12.01
N GLY A 97 6.00 -1.05 12.70
CA GLY A 97 4.68 -1.39 12.18
C GLY A 97 3.89 -0.15 11.74
N GLU A 98 4.06 0.99 12.43
CA GLU A 98 3.41 2.25 12.07
C GLU A 98 3.88 2.77 10.70
N TRP A 99 5.18 2.65 10.39
CA TRP A 99 5.71 3.02 9.10
C TRP A 99 5.07 2.18 7.97
N TYR A 100 4.93 0.87 8.17
CA TYR A 100 4.28 -0.02 7.20
C TYR A 100 2.78 0.27 7.03
N ARG A 101 2.11 0.78 8.06
CA ARG A 101 0.71 1.25 7.93
C ARG A 101 0.59 2.41 6.96
N VAL A 102 1.40 3.43 7.13
CA VAL A 102 1.44 4.58 6.20
C VAL A 102 1.83 4.12 4.79
N PHE A 103 2.85 3.27 4.70
CA PHE A 103 3.31 2.71 3.44
C PHE A 103 2.20 1.94 2.69
N ASN A 104 1.31 1.25 3.40
CA ASN A 104 0.19 0.52 2.80
C ASN A 104 -0.81 1.42 2.05
N GLU A 105 -0.89 2.71 2.38
CA GLU A 105 -1.84 3.63 1.75
C GLU A 105 -1.34 4.18 0.40
N GLY A 106 -0.05 4.03 0.11
CA GLY A 106 0.55 4.50 -1.14
C GLY A 106 -0.19 4.03 -2.40
N PRO A 107 -0.46 2.72 -2.58
CA PRO A 107 -1.21 2.21 -3.74
C PRO A 107 -2.62 2.78 -3.84
N THR A 108 -3.30 3.04 -2.71
CA THR A 108 -4.65 3.62 -2.68
C THR A 108 -4.63 5.03 -3.27
N VAL A 109 -3.67 5.85 -2.88
CA VAL A 109 -3.49 7.20 -3.43
C VAL A 109 -3.23 7.15 -4.94
N VAL A 110 -2.30 6.30 -5.36
CA VAL A 110 -1.97 6.14 -6.78
C VAL A 110 -3.18 5.66 -7.58
N LEU A 111 -3.97 4.71 -7.05
CA LEU A 111 -5.17 4.19 -7.70
C LEU A 111 -6.21 5.30 -7.91
N VAL A 112 -6.49 6.09 -6.87
CA VAL A 112 -7.46 7.20 -6.95
C VAL A 112 -7.03 8.23 -8.01
N LEU A 113 -5.76 8.62 -8.00
CA LEU A 113 -5.23 9.58 -8.97
C LEU A 113 -5.26 9.01 -10.40
N ALA A 114 -4.85 7.77 -10.59
CA ALA A 114 -4.86 7.12 -11.90
C ALA A 114 -6.29 6.96 -12.45
N ALA A 115 -7.26 6.61 -11.61
CA ALA A 115 -8.66 6.53 -11.98
C ALA A 115 -9.22 7.89 -12.37
N ALA A 116 -8.93 8.94 -11.59
CA ALA A 116 -9.35 10.30 -11.90
C ALA A 116 -8.81 10.78 -13.24
N LEU A 117 -7.53 10.55 -13.53
CA LEU A 117 -6.93 10.92 -14.82
C LEU A 117 -7.64 10.28 -16.02
N VAL A 118 -8.09 9.03 -15.88
CA VAL A 118 -8.81 8.31 -16.94
C VAL A 118 -10.23 8.83 -17.11
N LEU A 119 -10.94 9.05 -15.99
CA LEU A 119 -12.34 9.51 -16.01
C LEU A 119 -12.48 10.90 -16.62
N PHE A 120 -11.55 11.77 -16.37
CA PHE A 120 -11.63 13.17 -16.80
C PHE A 120 -10.81 13.48 -18.08
N LYS A 121 -10.05 12.52 -18.61
CA LYS A 121 -9.34 12.59 -19.91
C LYS A 121 -8.72 13.96 -20.24
N GLY A 122 -7.97 14.54 -19.34
CA GLY A 122 -7.30 15.82 -19.57
C GLY A 122 -8.17 17.07 -19.39
N GLY A 123 -9.47 16.94 -19.15
CA GLY A 123 -10.35 18.07 -18.82
C GLY A 123 -10.21 18.56 -17.35
N ILE A 124 -9.43 17.86 -16.53
CA ILE A 124 -9.16 18.28 -15.16
C ILE A 124 -8.10 19.39 -15.15
N LYS A 125 -8.44 20.50 -14.54
CA LYS A 125 -7.45 21.51 -14.14
C LYS A 125 -6.51 20.89 -13.10
N LEU A 126 -5.22 21.23 -13.18
CA LEU A 126 -4.22 20.74 -12.21
C LEU A 126 -4.61 21.03 -10.74
N SER A 127 -5.33 22.15 -10.52
CA SER A 127 -5.91 22.49 -9.21
C SER A 127 -6.93 21.45 -8.70
N ALA A 128 -7.77 20.88 -9.57
CA ALA A 128 -8.75 19.87 -9.19
C ALA A 128 -8.07 18.53 -8.84
N LEU A 129 -6.99 18.15 -9.53
CA LEU A 129 -6.16 17.01 -9.13
C LEU A 129 -5.50 17.23 -7.76
N GLY A 130 -5.02 18.46 -7.50
CA GLY A 130 -4.47 18.84 -6.20
C GLY A 130 -5.51 18.72 -5.07
N VAL A 131 -6.74 19.19 -5.31
CA VAL A 131 -7.84 19.05 -4.35
C VAL A 131 -8.19 17.59 -4.12
N LEU A 132 -8.28 16.78 -5.18
CA LEU A 132 -8.56 15.33 -5.04
C LEU A 132 -7.47 14.62 -4.23
N LEU A 133 -6.21 14.94 -4.48
CA LEU A 133 -5.10 14.41 -3.70
C LEU A 133 -5.19 14.83 -2.24
N ALA A 134 -5.44 16.11 -1.97
CA ALA A 134 -5.57 16.63 -0.61
C ALA A 134 -6.74 15.97 0.13
N CYS A 135 -7.90 15.82 -0.52
CA CYS A 135 -9.06 15.11 0.05
C CYS A 135 -8.75 13.64 0.35
N THR A 136 -8.07 12.95 -0.58
CA THR A 136 -7.67 11.54 -0.39
C THR A 136 -6.73 11.41 0.80
N LEU A 137 -5.70 12.25 0.89
CA LEU A 137 -4.76 12.27 2.02
C LEU A 137 -5.46 12.63 3.34
N LEU A 138 -6.38 13.58 3.31
CA LEU A 138 -7.17 13.95 4.49
C LEU A 138 -7.99 12.76 5.00
N VAL A 139 -8.71 12.05 4.12
CA VAL A 139 -9.50 10.86 4.48
C VAL A 139 -8.60 9.78 5.09
N ILE A 140 -7.42 9.54 4.51
CA ILE A 140 -6.45 8.58 5.03
C ILE A 140 -6.00 9.00 6.43
N VAL A 141 -5.57 10.25 6.62
CA VAL A 141 -5.09 10.76 7.92
C VAL A 141 -6.19 10.71 8.98
N VAL A 142 -7.40 11.15 8.65
CA VAL A 142 -8.56 11.09 9.56
C VAL A 142 -8.88 9.64 9.92
N GLY A 143 -8.91 8.74 8.95
CA GLY A 143 -9.12 7.31 9.17
C GLY A 143 -8.08 6.70 10.11
N PHE A 144 -6.79 7.03 9.93
CA PHE A 144 -5.71 6.60 10.83
C PHE A 144 -5.89 7.12 12.25
N ARG A 145 -6.18 8.41 12.41
CA ARG A 145 -6.38 9.03 13.73
C ARG A 145 -7.59 8.45 14.44
N ALA A 146 -8.70 8.27 13.71
CA ALA A 146 -9.91 7.66 14.27
C ALA A 146 -9.64 6.21 14.71
N TYR A 147 -8.96 5.41 13.88
CA TYR A 147 -8.59 4.05 14.23
C TYR A 147 -7.63 3.98 15.44
N ALA A 148 -6.63 4.85 15.49
CA ALA A 148 -5.71 4.93 16.62
C ALA A 148 -6.43 5.31 17.93
N ALA A 149 -7.36 6.27 17.87
CA ALA A 149 -8.19 6.66 19.00
C ALA A 149 -9.10 5.51 19.48
N PHE A 150 -9.72 4.80 18.53
CA PHE A 150 -10.57 3.64 18.84
C PHE A 150 -9.77 2.50 19.52
N ARG A 151 -8.55 2.24 19.04
CA ARG A 151 -7.67 1.22 19.62
C ARG A 151 -7.24 1.57 21.03
N ARG A 152 -6.93 2.85 21.30
CA ARG A 152 -6.59 3.32 22.68
C ARG A 152 -7.74 3.10 23.63
N ARG A 153 -8.96 3.48 23.25
CA ARG A 153 -10.16 3.28 24.08
C ARG A 153 -10.44 1.80 24.37
N ARG A 154 -10.17 0.90 23.43
CA ARG A 154 -10.32 -0.55 23.68
C ARG A 154 -9.26 -1.08 24.63
N GLY A 155 -8.00 -0.63 24.55
CA GLY A 155 -6.95 -0.99 25.50
C GLY A 155 -7.31 -0.58 26.90
N GLU A 156 -7.74 0.67 27.11
CA GLU A 156 -8.16 1.18 28.41
C GLU A 156 -9.35 0.40 29.01
N MET A 157 -10.31 -0.05 28.19
CA MET A 157 -11.44 -0.87 28.65
C MET A 157 -11.02 -2.28 29.10
N VAL A 158 -10.04 -2.88 28.43
CA VAL A 158 -9.53 -4.21 28.80
C VAL A 158 -8.72 -4.14 30.09
N ASP A 159 -7.85 -3.12 30.24
CA ASP A 159 -7.05 -2.91 31.46
C ASP A 159 -7.94 -2.61 32.67
N SER A 160 -9.00 -1.82 32.50
CA SER A 160 -9.96 -1.52 33.58
C SER A 160 -10.77 -2.75 33.98
N ALA A 161 -11.09 -3.65 33.06
CA ALA A 161 -11.79 -4.90 33.36
C ALA A 161 -10.92 -5.92 34.08
N GLN A 162 -9.61 -5.95 33.83
CA GLN A 162 -8.65 -6.83 34.51
C GLN A 162 -8.21 -6.30 35.88
N GLY A 163 -8.28 -4.98 36.14
CA GLY A 163 -7.95 -4.38 37.44
C GLY A 163 -9.10 -4.40 38.45
N ALA A 164 -10.30 -4.81 38.06
CA ALA A 164 -11.50 -4.86 38.89
C ALA A 164 -11.83 -6.28 39.41
N GLY A 165 -10.99 -7.29 39.13
CA GLY A 165 -11.10 -8.67 39.62
C GLY A 165 -9.95 -9.07 40.51
#